data_1a4926f3d695304e68df3362949c76ab
#
_entry.id   1a4926f3d695304e68df3362949c76ab
#
_cell.length_a   1.000
_cell.length_b   1.000
_cell.length_c   1.000
_cell.angle_alpha   90.00
_cell.angle_beta   90.00
_cell.angle_gamma   90.00
#
_symmetry.space_group_name_H-M   'P 1'
#
loop_
_entity.id
_entity.type
_entity.pdbx_description
1 polymer ?
#
loop_
_entity_poly.entity_id
_entity_poly.type
_entity_poly.pdbx_seq_one_letter_code
_entity_poly.pdbx_strand_id
1 'polypeptide(L)'
;MATFEEFRNTFPEDNNEKGREFEVFLCEWFLNHHPVYKDHFTKVLHFKDWPKKWSGKDIGTDLIAEDIHGKICAIQAKFYHPTLPIPTTEIDSFLSDSARKVVDYRLLIATTDKYSANAANKIDGAEKPVQTFLLDDFLAWETDWPDSLADIHSYCPPKLKEAYPYQRTAIKDVVNNLEARGQLIM
;
A
#
# COMPACT_ATOMS: atom_id res chain seq x y z
N MET A 1 -1.64 19.70 -12.74
CA MET A 1 -1.45 18.32 -12.21
C MET A 1 -0.59 18.46 -10.99
N ALA A 2 -1.12 18.12 -9.84
CA ALA A 2 -0.36 18.18 -8.60
C ALA A 2 0.71 17.09 -8.57
N THR A 3 1.81 17.35 -7.90
CA THR A 3 2.83 16.36 -7.55
C THR A 3 2.46 15.68 -6.24
N PHE A 4 3.12 14.54 -5.91
CA PHE A 4 2.93 13.95 -4.58
C PHE A 4 3.31 14.90 -3.44
N GLU A 5 4.35 15.70 -3.60
CA GLU A 5 4.78 16.67 -2.58
C GLU A 5 3.73 17.76 -2.35
N GLU A 6 3.14 18.28 -3.42
CA GLU A 6 2.04 19.26 -3.32
C GLU A 6 0.82 18.65 -2.63
N PHE A 7 0.38 17.47 -3.06
CA PHE A 7 -0.71 16.74 -2.42
C PHE A 7 -0.42 16.42 -0.95
N ARG A 8 0.79 15.92 -0.65
CA ARG A 8 1.23 15.62 0.71
C ARG A 8 1.17 16.84 1.64
N ASN A 9 1.40 18.04 1.14
CA ASN A 9 1.34 19.29 1.90
C ASN A 9 -0.11 19.72 2.21
N THR A 10 -1.14 19.08 1.65
CA THR A 10 -2.55 19.36 1.97
C THR A 10 -3.03 18.62 3.22
N PHE A 11 -2.22 17.68 3.76
CA PHE A 11 -2.57 16.96 4.99
C PHE A 11 -2.54 17.88 6.22
N PRO A 12 -3.39 17.60 7.23
CA PRO A 12 -3.44 18.39 8.46
C PRO A 12 -2.08 18.52 9.16
N GLU A 13 -1.90 19.56 9.97
CA GLU A 13 -0.67 19.73 10.75
C GLU A 13 -0.62 18.80 11.97
N ASP A 14 -1.78 18.54 12.62
CA ASP A 14 -1.87 17.63 13.76
C ASP A 14 -1.50 16.20 13.36
N ASN A 15 -0.57 15.59 14.10
CA ASN A 15 -0.02 14.29 13.75
C ASN A 15 -1.05 13.13 13.82
N ASN A 16 -2.02 13.20 14.75
CA ASN A 16 -3.03 12.15 14.86
C ASN A 16 -4.06 12.26 13.74
N GLU A 17 -4.44 13.49 13.39
CA GLU A 17 -5.35 13.75 12.29
C GLU A 17 -4.67 13.36 10.95
N LYS A 18 -3.43 13.79 10.76
CA LYS A 18 -2.59 13.44 9.60
C LYS A 18 -2.49 11.93 9.37
N GLY A 19 -2.25 11.17 10.43
CA GLY A 19 -2.21 9.71 10.36
C GLY A 19 -3.54 9.11 9.90
N ARG A 20 -4.66 9.56 10.48
CA ARG A 20 -6.00 9.10 10.11
C ARG A 20 -6.35 9.44 8.66
N GLU A 21 -6.08 10.67 8.23
CA GLU A 21 -6.32 11.09 6.85
C GLU A 21 -5.45 10.31 5.86
N PHE A 22 -4.23 9.95 6.24
CA PHE A 22 -3.37 9.11 5.42
C PHE A 22 -3.93 7.69 5.28
N GLU A 23 -4.43 7.08 6.34
CA GLU A 23 -5.12 5.79 6.27
C GLU A 23 -6.36 5.85 5.37
N VAL A 24 -7.17 6.92 5.47
CA VAL A 24 -8.33 7.14 4.59
C VAL A 24 -7.89 7.27 3.14
N PHE A 25 -6.87 8.09 2.86
CA PHE A 25 -6.30 8.22 1.52
C PHE A 25 -5.84 6.88 0.95
N LEU A 26 -5.13 6.07 1.72
CA LEU A 26 -4.66 4.77 1.29
C LEU A 26 -5.83 3.81 0.99
N CYS A 27 -6.83 3.77 1.89
CA CYS A 27 -7.97 2.86 1.77
C CYS A 27 -8.90 3.24 0.62
N GLU A 28 -9.23 4.53 0.48
CA GLU A 28 -10.26 4.98 -0.44
C GLU A 28 -9.72 5.34 -1.83
N TRP A 29 -8.47 5.77 -1.91
CA TRP A 29 -7.91 6.22 -3.18
C TRP A 29 -6.68 5.41 -3.62
N PHE A 30 -5.59 5.44 -2.87
CA PHE A 30 -4.28 4.93 -3.32
C PHE A 30 -4.32 3.46 -3.76
N LEU A 31 -4.80 2.56 -2.89
CA LEU A 31 -4.83 1.12 -3.17
C LEU A 31 -5.82 0.73 -4.27
N ASN A 32 -6.76 1.62 -4.58
CA ASN A 32 -7.73 1.43 -5.66
C ASN A 32 -7.30 2.08 -7.00
N HIS A 33 -6.22 2.87 -7.02
CA HIS A 33 -5.77 3.60 -8.21
C HIS A 33 -4.36 3.21 -8.65
N HIS A 34 -3.49 2.85 -7.71
CA HIS A 34 -2.13 2.44 -8.03
C HIS A 34 -2.14 1.20 -8.95
N PRO A 35 -1.41 1.22 -10.08
CA PRO A 35 -1.52 0.19 -11.14
C PRO A 35 -1.29 -1.25 -10.65
N VAL A 36 -0.43 -1.43 -9.65
CA VAL A 36 -0.16 -2.76 -9.08
C VAL A 36 -1.28 -3.18 -8.13
N TYR A 37 -1.72 -2.29 -7.23
CA TYR A 37 -2.63 -2.67 -6.13
C TYR A 37 -4.09 -2.76 -6.56
N LYS A 38 -4.56 -1.90 -7.47
CA LYS A 38 -5.96 -1.88 -7.94
C LYS A 38 -6.41 -3.19 -8.60
N ASP A 39 -5.48 -3.89 -9.26
CA ASP A 39 -5.76 -5.16 -9.92
C ASP A 39 -5.37 -6.36 -9.04
N HIS A 40 -4.68 -6.10 -7.92
CA HIS A 40 -4.22 -7.11 -6.98
C HIS A 40 -5.17 -7.29 -5.81
N PHE A 41 -5.74 -6.22 -5.27
CA PHE A 41 -6.67 -6.27 -4.15
C PHE A 41 -8.13 -6.25 -4.62
N THR A 42 -8.91 -7.23 -4.16
CA THR A 42 -10.35 -7.29 -4.39
C THR A 42 -11.12 -6.50 -3.34
N LYS A 43 -10.52 -6.26 -2.18
CA LYS A 43 -11.11 -5.56 -1.05
C LYS A 43 -10.05 -4.95 -0.17
N VAL A 44 -10.25 -3.69 0.20
CA VAL A 44 -9.45 -2.97 1.20
C VAL A 44 -10.37 -2.36 2.24
N LEU A 45 -10.08 -2.53 3.52
CA LEU A 45 -10.85 -1.98 4.64
C LEU A 45 -9.93 -1.47 5.74
N HIS A 46 -10.39 -0.49 6.49
CA HIS A 46 -9.79 -0.20 7.79
C HIS A 46 -9.88 -1.43 8.71
N PHE A 47 -8.83 -1.68 9.49
CA PHE A 47 -8.82 -2.82 10.41
C PHE A 47 -10.02 -2.82 11.37
N LYS A 48 -10.44 -1.64 11.84
CA LYS A 48 -11.64 -1.48 12.69
C LYS A 48 -12.93 -2.00 12.06
N ASP A 49 -13.02 -2.01 10.72
CA ASP A 49 -14.20 -2.43 9.96
C ASP A 49 -14.09 -3.87 9.43
N TRP A 50 -12.93 -4.53 9.69
CA TRP A 50 -12.73 -5.91 9.26
C TRP A 50 -13.59 -6.88 10.06
N PRO A 51 -14.44 -7.72 9.41
CA PRO A 51 -15.37 -8.61 10.11
C PRO A 51 -14.71 -9.67 11.00
N LYS A 52 -13.45 -10.04 10.66
CA LYS A 52 -12.69 -11.09 11.36
C LYS A 52 -11.54 -10.51 12.17
N LYS A 53 -11.67 -9.28 12.65
CA LYS A 53 -10.63 -8.63 13.47
C LYS A 53 -10.29 -9.46 14.70
N TRP A 54 -9.00 -9.54 15.00
CA TRP A 54 -8.45 -10.36 16.09
C TRP A 54 -8.19 -9.59 17.38
N SER A 55 -8.38 -8.30 17.37
CA SER A 55 -8.31 -7.46 18.56
C SER A 55 -9.40 -6.39 18.52
N GLY A 56 -9.80 -5.91 19.70
CA GLY A 56 -10.72 -4.77 19.83
C GLY A 56 -10.03 -3.42 19.76
N LYS A 57 -8.69 -3.40 19.70
CA LYS A 57 -7.86 -2.21 19.61
C LYS A 57 -6.97 -2.31 18.37
N ASP A 58 -6.74 -1.19 17.75
CA ASP A 58 -5.75 -1.01 16.73
C ASP A 58 -4.34 -1.04 17.38
N ILE A 59 -3.57 -2.10 17.12
CA ILE A 59 -2.29 -2.34 17.82
C ILE A 59 -1.13 -2.35 16.83
N GLY A 60 -1.34 -1.96 15.57
CA GLY A 60 -0.24 -1.96 14.61
C GLY A 60 -0.60 -2.41 13.21
N THR A 61 -1.87 -2.75 12.97
CA THR A 61 -2.42 -3.01 11.64
C THR A 61 -3.48 -1.96 11.38
N ASP A 62 -3.26 -1.06 10.43
CA ASP A 62 -4.16 0.06 10.15
C ASP A 62 -5.24 -0.35 9.12
N LEU A 63 -4.84 -1.08 8.07
CA LEU A 63 -5.73 -1.57 7.03
C LEU A 63 -5.55 -3.07 6.81
N ILE A 64 -6.58 -3.70 6.25
CA ILE A 64 -6.57 -5.09 5.77
C ILE A 64 -7.00 -5.12 4.31
N ALA A 65 -6.28 -5.87 3.50
CA ALA A 65 -6.68 -6.15 2.12
C ALA A 65 -6.81 -7.65 1.88
N GLU A 66 -7.77 -8.02 1.02
CA GLU A 66 -7.91 -9.37 0.47
C GLU A 66 -7.49 -9.32 -1.01
N ASP A 67 -6.55 -10.17 -1.41
CA ASP A 67 -6.07 -10.21 -2.78
C ASP A 67 -6.95 -11.09 -3.69
N ILE A 68 -6.65 -11.08 -5.00
CA ILE A 68 -7.36 -11.87 -6.01
C ILE A 68 -7.30 -13.39 -5.79
N HIS A 69 -6.40 -13.86 -4.92
CA HIS A 69 -6.25 -15.27 -4.54
C HIS A 69 -6.89 -15.57 -3.17
N GLY A 70 -7.58 -14.60 -2.56
CA GLY A 70 -8.18 -14.72 -1.24
C GLY A 70 -7.18 -14.69 -0.08
N LYS A 71 -5.92 -14.29 -0.32
CA LYS A 71 -4.92 -14.11 0.72
C LYS A 71 -5.11 -12.78 1.42
N ILE A 72 -4.78 -12.75 2.70
CA ILE A 72 -4.95 -11.57 3.55
C ILE A 72 -3.62 -10.85 3.72
N CYS A 73 -3.62 -9.58 3.33
CA CYS A 73 -2.53 -8.63 3.54
C CYS A 73 -2.85 -7.73 4.74
N ALA A 74 -1.97 -7.70 5.73
CA ALA A 74 -1.99 -6.69 6.78
C ALA A 74 -1.18 -5.47 6.32
N ILE A 75 -1.75 -4.27 6.46
CA ILE A 75 -1.14 -3.02 5.99
C ILE A 75 -0.94 -2.08 7.17
N GLN A 76 0.28 -1.54 7.28
CA GLN A 76 0.63 -0.46 8.20
C GLN A 76 0.85 0.81 7.40
N ALA A 77 0.23 1.90 7.84
CA ALA A 77 0.34 3.24 7.27
C ALA A 77 1.16 4.16 8.18
N LYS A 78 2.17 4.85 7.64
CA LYS A 78 3.01 5.76 8.41
C LYS A 78 3.26 7.08 7.68
N PHE A 79 2.69 8.15 8.21
CA PHE A 79 2.93 9.49 7.69
C PHE A 79 4.04 10.18 8.50
N TYR A 80 5.25 10.17 7.96
CA TYR A 80 6.42 10.79 8.57
C TYR A 80 6.95 11.96 7.73
N HIS A 81 7.66 12.86 8.38
CA HIS A 81 8.50 13.79 7.65
C HIS A 81 9.59 13.02 6.91
N PRO A 82 9.95 13.38 5.65
CA PRO A 82 10.91 12.63 4.82
C PRO A 82 12.27 12.39 5.45
N THR A 83 12.67 13.25 6.40
CA THR A 83 13.97 13.14 7.10
C THR A 83 13.94 12.27 8.35
N LEU A 84 12.75 11.88 8.84
CA LEU A 84 12.60 11.10 10.07
C LEU A 84 12.56 9.61 9.76
N PRO A 85 13.32 8.79 10.50
CA PRO A 85 13.30 7.34 10.34
C PRO A 85 12.07 6.73 11.03
N ILE A 86 11.55 5.63 10.46
CA ILE A 86 10.55 4.79 11.12
C ILE A 86 11.20 4.10 12.32
N PRO A 87 10.67 4.27 13.55
CA PRO A 87 11.23 3.65 14.76
C PRO A 87 11.08 2.14 14.74
N THR A 88 12.05 1.43 15.29
CA THR A 88 12.02 -0.04 15.45
C THR A 88 10.78 -0.51 16.22
N THR A 89 10.35 0.23 17.23
CA THR A 89 9.19 -0.11 18.05
C THR A 89 7.89 -0.19 17.27
N GLU A 90 7.73 0.63 16.23
CA GLU A 90 6.54 0.60 15.37
C GLU A 90 6.57 -0.62 14.44
N ILE A 91 7.75 -0.95 13.90
CA ILE A 91 7.92 -2.17 13.12
C ILE A 91 7.65 -3.41 14.00
N ASP A 92 8.15 -3.45 15.25
CA ASP A 92 7.89 -4.54 16.19
C ASP A 92 6.40 -4.72 16.45
N SER A 93 5.68 -3.63 16.70
CA SER A 93 4.23 -3.66 16.92
C SER A 93 3.50 -4.23 15.71
N PHE A 94 3.85 -3.77 14.52
CA PHE A 94 3.26 -4.26 13.26
C PHE A 94 3.54 -5.75 13.01
N LEU A 95 4.81 -6.16 13.13
CA LEU A 95 5.20 -7.55 12.92
C LEU A 95 4.53 -8.49 13.94
N SER A 96 4.45 -8.06 15.21
CA SER A 96 3.80 -8.82 16.28
C SER A 96 2.29 -8.94 16.06
N ASP A 97 1.60 -7.83 15.75
CA ASP A 97 0.15 -7.83 15.56
C ASP A 97 -0.25 -8.64 14.32
N SER A 98 0.49 -8.49 13.21
CA SER A 98 0.25 -9.19 11.95
C SER A 98 0.82 -10.63 11.88
N ALA A 99 1.38 -11.16 12.98
CA ALA A 99 1.84 -12.55 13.05
C ALA A 99 0.72 -13.60 13.01
N ARG A 100 -0.54 -13.16 13.05
CA ARG A 100 -1.74 -14.04 13.07
C ARG A 100 -1.79 -14.97 11.86
N LYS A 101 -2.26 -16.20 12.08
CA LYS A 101 -2.38 -17.22 11.01
C LYS A 101 -3.25 -16.79 9.85
N VAL A 102 -4.20 -15.88 10.08
CA VAL A 102 -5.10 -15.35 9.05
C VAL A 102 -4.39 -14.38 8.10
N VAL A 103 -3.26 -13.80 8.50
CA VAL A 103 -2.46 -12.89 7.66
C VAL A 103 -1.47 -13.72 6.86
N ASP A 104 -1.42 -13.56 5.55
CA ASP A 104 -0.50 -14.27 4.67
C ASP A 104 0.78 -13.47 4.41
N TYR A 105 0.66 -12.16 4.22
CA TYR A 105 1.78 -11.25 3.97
C TYR A 105 1.46 -9.84 4.47
N ARG A 106 2.43 -8.95 4.35
CA ARG A 106 2.41 -7.62 4.94
C ARG A 106 2.78 -6.56 3.92
N LEU A 107 2.22 -5.35 4.09
CA LEU A 107 2.59 -4.17 3.32
C LEU A 107 2.80 -2.99 4.29
N LEU A 108 4.00 -2.42 4.28
CA LEU A 108 4.32 -1.20 5.00
C LEU A 108 4.34 -0.04 4.01
N ILE A 109 3.47 0.94 4.22
CA ILE A 109 3.38 2.14 3.39
C ILE A 109 3.80 3.34 4.24
N ALA A 110 4.82 4.09 3.79
CA ALA A 110 5.33 5.22 4.56
C ALA A 110 5.77 6.39 3.67
N THR A 111 5.63 7.61 4.19
CA THR A 111 6.08 8.84 3.52
C THR A 111 7.53 9.22 3.85
N THR A 112 8.36 8.24 4.16
CA THR A 112 9.82 8.34 4.35
C THR A 112 10.49 7.05 3.89
N ASP A 113 11.72 7.14 3.38
CA ASP A 113 12.56 5.98 3.01
C ASP A 113 13.50 5.56 4.14
N LYS A 114 13.45 6.25 5.26
CA LYS A 114 14.40 6.05 6.35
C LYS A 114 13.90 5.05 7.37
N TYR A 115 14.74 4.06 7.64
CA TYR A 115 14.58 3.11 8.75
C TYR A 115 15.74 3.25 9.71
N SER A 116 15.53 2.89 10.97
CA SER A 116 16.65 2.50 11.81
C SER A 116 17.29 1.19 11.29
N ALA A 117 18.59 0.99 11.47
CA ALA A 117 19.26 -0.24 11.04
C ALA A 117 18.59 -1.51 11.60
N ASN A 118 18.11 -1.46 12.85
CA ASN A 118 17.40 -2.55 13.48
C ASN A 118 16.02 -2.81 12.84
N ALA A 119 15.33 -1.76 12.39
CA ALA A 119 14.04 -1.91 11.72
C ALA A 119 14.18 -2.63 10.37
N ALA A 120 15.18 -2.26 9.57
CA ALA A 120 15.48 -2.93 8.30
C ALA A 120 15.74 -4.43 8.51
N ASN A 121 16.62 -4.78 9.45
CA ASN A 121 16.94 -6.18 9.74
C ASN A 121 15.70 -7.00 10.18
N LYS A 122 14.74 -6.38 10.87
CA LYS A 122 13.52 -7.07 11.31
C LYS A 122 12.54 -7.28 10.15
N ILE A 123 12.46 -6.33 9.24
CA ILE A 123 11.66 -6.46 8.01
C ILE A 123 12.19 -7.60 7.16
N ASP A 124 13.51 -7.62 6.91
CA ASP A 124 14.17 -8.62 6.08
C ASP A 124 14.12 -10.03 6.71
N GLY A 125 14.21 -10.12 8.03
CA GLY A 125 14.16 -11.37 8.79
C GLY A 125 12.75 -11.82 9.18
N ALA A 126 11.68 -11.16 8.72
CA ALA A 126 10.33 -11.50 9.12
C ALA A 126 9.88 -12.85 8.53
N GLU A 127 9.22 -13.70 9.34
CA GLU A 127 8.71 -15.01 8.93
C GLU A 127 7.75 -14.92 7.73
N LYS A 128 6.86 -13.90 7.73
CA LYS A 128 5.97 -13.61 6.61
C LYS A 128 6.53 -12.45 5.80
N PRO A 129 6.43 -12.50 4.47
CA PRO A 129 6.94 -11.43 3.62
C PRO A 129 6.40 -10.06 4.02
N VAL A 130 7.26 -9.05 4.02
CA VAL A 130 6.91 -7.65 4.19
C VAL A 130 7.29 -6.92 2.92
N GLN A 131 6.29 -6.45 2.19
CA GLN A 131 6.49 -5.53 1.08
C GLN A 131 6.53 -4.10 1.63
N THR A 132 7.25 -3.22 0.98
CA THR A 132 7.32 -1.81 1.34
C THR A 132 6.92 -0.94 0.17
N PHE A 133 6.23 0.16 0.45
CA PHE A 133 5.97 1.25 -0.47
C PHE A 133 6.31 2.56 0.27
N LEU A 134 7.35 3.21 -0.17
CA LEU A 134 7.97 4.29 0.58
C LEU A 134 7.90 5.61 -0.16
N LEU A 135 8.58 6.63 0.34
CA LEU A 135 8.55 7.97 -0.24
C LEU A 135 9.04 7.98 -1.70
N ASP A 136 10.16 7.32 -1.99
CA ASP A 136 10.70 7.26 -3.35
C ASP A 136 9.73 6.59 -4.33
N ASP A 137 8.96 5.59 -3.89
CA ASP A 137 7.92 4.94 -4.70
C ASP A 137 6.77 5.91 -5.02
N PHE A 138 6.34 6.73 -4.03
CA PHE A 138 5.34 7.77 -4.26
C PHE A 138 5.81 8.83 -5.25
N LEU A 139 7.08 9.26 -5.12
CA LEU A 139 7.68 10.27 -6.00
C LEU A 139 7.89 9.74 -7.43
N ALA A 140 8.20 8.45 -7.56
CA ALA A 140 8.40 7.79 -8.86
C ALA A 140 7.09 7.46 -9.59
N TRP A 141 5.96 7.42 -8.87
CA TRP A 141 4.68 7.10 -9.49
C TRP A 141 4.13 8.30 -10.27
N GLU A 142 4.23 8.22 -11.60
CA GLU A 142 3.66 9.20 -12.51
C GLU A 142 2.13 9.04 -12.57
N THR A 143 1.42 9.92 -11.89
CA THR A 143 -0.05 9.99 -11.89
C THR A 143 -0.52 11.42 -11.69
N ASP A 144 -1.79 11.67 -12.00
CA ASP A 144 -2.45 12.93 -11.63
C ASP A 144 -2.86 12.84 -10.16
N TRP A 145 -2.03 13.41 -9.27
CA TRP A 145 -2.36 13.48 -7.86
C TRP A 145 -3.56 14.40 -7.62
N PRO A 146 -4.44 14.09 -6.66
CA PRO A 146 -5.50 15.02 -6.24
C PRO A 146 -4.92 16.38 -5.80
N ASP A 147 -5.60 17.47 -6.07
CA ASP A 147 -5.16 18.79 -5.63
C ASP A 147 -5.26 18.95 -4.10
N SER A 148 -6.17 18.18 -3.46
CA SER A 148 -6.36 18.17 -2.01
C SER A 148 -6.97 16.85 -1.51
N LEU A 149 -6.97 16.64 -0.20
CA LEU A 149 -7.67 15.53 0.45
C LEU A 149 -9.19 15.54 0.17
N ALA A 150 -9.79 16.73 0.03
CA ALA A 150 -11.21 16.86 -0.26
C ALA A 150 -11.60 16.28 -1.65
N ASP A 151 -10.64 16.17 -2.55
CA ASP A 151 -10.86 15.71 -3.91
C ASP A 151 -10.73 14.17 -4.06
N ILE A 152 -10.31 13.46 -3.00
CA ILE A 152 -10.11 12.01 -3.02
C ILE A 152 -11.36 11.28 -3.52
N HIS A 153 -12.54 11.66 -3.04
CA HIS A 153 -13.80 11.02 -3.40
C HIS A 153 -14.33 11.41 -4.79
N SER A 154 -13.90 12.55 -5.32
CA SER A 154 -14.30 13.06 -6.65
C SER A 154 -13.30 12.72 -7.74
N TYR A 155 -12.10 12.27 -7.38
CA TYR A 155 -11.04 11.97 -8.32
C TYR A 155 -11.38 10.75 -9.20
N CYS A 156 -11.41 10.98 -10.49
CA CYS A 156 -11.48 9.92 -11.49
C CYS A 156 -10.16 9.92 -12.25
N PRO A 157 -9.28 8.91 -12.07
CA PRO A 157 -8.01 8.88 -12.78
C PRO A 157 -8.27 8.89 -14.30
N PRO A 158 -7.39 9.51 -15.08
CA PRO A 158 -7.50 9.49 -16.53
C PRO A 158 -7.57 8.03 -16.98
N LYS A 159 -8.55 7.73 -17.83
CA LYS A 159 -8.70 6.38 -18.39
C LYS A 159 -7.38 5.98 -19.04
N LEU A 160 -6.74 4.94 -18.51
CA LEU A 160 -5.58 4.34 -19.15
C LEU A 160 -5.95 4.08 -20.61
N LYS A 161 -5.09 4.50 -21.53
CA LYS A 161 -5.28 4.20 -22.95
C LYS A 161 -5.47 2.68 -23.08
N GLU A 162 -6.63 2.28 -23.59
CA GLU A 162 -6.85 0.86 -23.85
C GLU A 162 -5.74 0.33 -24.75
N ALA A 163 -5.17 -0.80 -24.36
CA ALA A 163 -4.16 -1.47 -25.16
C ALA A 163 -4.73 -1.74 -26.58
N TYR A 164 -3.98 -1.40 -27.59
CA TYR A 164 -4.35 -1.71 -28.97
C TYR A 164 -4.59 -3.22 -29.15
N PRO A 165 -5.43 -3.65 -30.11
CA PRO A 165 -5.75 -5.06 -30.30
C PRO A 165 -4.51 -5.96 -30.39
N TYR A 166 -3.44 -5.53 -31.07
CA TYR A 166 -2.19 -6.27 -31.16
C TYR A 166 -1.44 -6.37 -29.82
N GLN A 167 -1.52 -5.34 -28.97
CA GLN A 167 -0.92 -5.37 -27.62
C GLN A 167 -1.68 -6.33 -26.72
N ARG A 168 -3.02 -6.36 -26.77
CA ARG A 168 -3.84 -7.32 -26.02
C ARG A 168 -3.50 -8.76 -26.44
N THR A 169 -3.31 -9.01 -27.72
CA THR A 169 -2.90 -10.33 -28.23
C THR A 169 -1.51 -10.70 -27.70
N ALA A 170 -0.53 -9.79 -27.80
CA ALA A 170 0.83 -10.03 -27.29
C ALA A 170 0.85 -10.28 -25.78
N ILE A 171 0.10 -9.49 -24.98
CA ILE A 171 -0.02 -9.69 -23.54
C ILE A 171 -0.63 -11.07 -23.25
N LYS A 172 -1.70 -11.46 -23.93
CA LYS A 172 -2.35 -12.76 -23.77
C LYS A 172 -1.41 -13.91 -24.11
N ASP A 173 -0.65 -13.78 -25.18
CA ASP A 173 0.31 -14.81 -25.59
C ASP A 173 1.46 -14.94 -24.60
N VAL A 174 1.95 -13.83 -24.04
CA VAL A 174 2.97 -13.84 -22.97
C VAL A 174 2.43 -14.51 -21.73
N VAL A 175 1.25 -14.13 -21.24
CA VAL A 175 0.63 -14.73 -20.05
C VAL A 175 0.42 -16.22 -20.24
N ASN A 176 -0.18 -16.65 -21.35
CA ASN A 176 -0.41 -18.07 -21.64
C ASN A 176 0.89 -18.87 -21.72
N ASN A 177 1.96 -18.29 -22.28
CA ASN A 177 3.27 -18.95 -22.36
C ASN A 177 3.96 -19.04 -20.99
N LEU A 178 3.78 -18.02 -20.11
CA LEU A 178 4.30 -18.04 -18.75
C LEU A 178 3.58 -19.11 -17.91
N GLU A 179 2.26 -19.20 -17.99
CA GLU A 179 1.46 -20.23 -17.30
C GLU A 179 1.82 -21.64 -17.79
N ALA A 180 1.99 -21.83 -19.11
CA ALA A 180 2.29 -23.13 -19.69
C ALA A 180 3.72 -23.62 -19.41
N ARG A 181 4.69 -22.72 -19.19
CA ARG A 181 6.11 -23.05 -19.04
C ARG A 181 6.64 -22.93 -17.62
N GLY A 182 5.87 -22.37 -16.67
CA GLY A 182 6.28 -22.18 -15.29
C GLY A 182 7.55 -21.33 -15.12
N GLN A 183 7.87 -20.49 -16.09
CA GLN A 183 9.05 -19.61 -16.06
C GLN A 183 8.63 -18.18 -15.78
N LEU A 184 8.99 -17.70 -14.60
CA LEU A 184 9.03 -16.27 -14.31
C LEU A 184 10.28 -15.71 -15.01
N ILE A 185 10.06 -14.84 -15.98
CA ILE A 185 11.15 -14.00 -16.50
C ILE A 185 11.20 -12.80 -15.54
N MET A 186 12.23 -12.78 -14.70
CA MET A 186 12.58 -11.60 -13.91
C MET A 186 13.37 -10.62 -14.77
#